data_91e22f62b7f21df51feeb647f01f2520
#
_entry.id   91e22f62b7f21df51feeb647f01f2520
#
_cell.length_a   1.000
_cell.length_b   1.000
_cell.length_c   1.000
_cell.angle_alpha   90.00
_cell.angle_beta   90.00
_cell.angle_gamma   90.00
#
_symmetry.space_group_name_H-M   'P 1'
#
loop_
_entity.id
_entity.type
_entity.pdbx_description
1 polymer ?
#
loop_
_entity_poly.entity_id
_entity_poly.type
_entity_poly.pdbx_seq_one_letter_code
_entity_poly.pdbx_strand_id
1 'polypeptide(L)'
;MNNYEKRTLKKKTAIIQAALSLFGKQGFSDVSIKDIATLADVSQVSIYNYFGSKEALVDECARIIMQDTITLAEEILASEGTFTQKLERALKLCNAEINLSLSKFISQEASKDAQFIRLLVNNINALKNEIYMKYIAIGKQEKIIDSRLSDQSIQLFIEAINSLGFTVPEEELEEKQAEIVQLFLYGLIGK
;
A
#
# COMPACT_ATOMS: atom_id res chain seq x y z
N MET A 1 -5.43 17.90 -21.56
CA MET A 1 -6.34 16.73 -21.49
C MET A 1 -7.55 17.01 -22.35
N ASN A 2 -7.82 16.20 -23.37
CA ASN A 2 -8.93 16.35 -24.29
C ASN A 2 -10.27 15.83 -23.68
N ASN A 3 -11.41 16.09 -24.34
CA ASN A 3 -12.74 15.68 -23.82
C ASN A 3 -12.90 14.15 -23.70
N TYR A 4 -12.23 13.37 -24.52
CA TYR A 4 -12.23 11.91 -24.47
C TYR A 4 -11.48 11.41 -23.23
N GLU A 5 -10.29 11.93 -22.98
CA GLU A 5 -9.48 11.61 -21.78
C GLU A 5 -10.21 11.96 -20.49
N LYS A 6 -10.89 13.12 -20.43
CA LYS A 6 -11.72 13.53 -19.27
C LYS A 6 -12.83 12.54 -18.99
N ARG A 7 -13.56 12.09 -20.05
CA ARG A 7 -14.64 11.11 -19.90
C ARG A 7 -14.11 9.75 -19.45
N THR A 8 -12.98 9.31 -20.00
CA THR A 8 -12.33 8.05 -19.62
C THR A 8 -11.90 8.09 -18.15
N LEU A 9 -11.23 9.16 -17.72
CA LEU A 9 -10.84 9.34 -16.33
C LEU A 9 -12.04 9.33 -15.39
N LYS A 10 -13.11 10.06 -15.73
CA LYS A 10 -14.34 10.06 -14.92
C LYS A 10 -14.94 8.66 -14.76
N LYS A 11 -14.99 7.86 -15.84
CA LYS A 11 -15.47 6.48 -15.78
C LYS A 11 -14.57 5.58 -14.92
N LYS A 12 -13.24 5.66 -15.09
CA LYS A 12 -12.30 4.90 -14.26
C LYS A 12 -12.46 5.23 -12.78
N THR A 13 -12.54 6.52 -12.43
CA THR A 13 -12.77 6.96 -11.06
C THR A 13 -14.08 6.42 -10.48
N ALA A 14 -15.18 6.48 -11.25
CA ALA A 14 -16.46 5.94 -10.81
C ALA A 14 -16.41 4.42 -10.55
N ILE A 15 -15.72 3.67 -11.41
CA ILE A 15 -15.53 2.21 -11.23
C ILE A 15 -14.72 1.91 -9.96
N ILE A 16 -13.61 2.62 -9.74
CA ILE A 16 -12.77 2.43 -8.55
C ILE A 16 -13.55 2.76 -7.28
N GLN A 17 -14.30 3.85 -7.24
CA GLN A 17 -15.12 4.23 -6.09
C GLN A 17 -16.23 3.20 -5.81
N ALA A 18 -16.89 2.68 -6.84
CA ALA A 18 -17.87 1.62 -6.71
C ALA A 18 -17.24 0.33 -6.17
N ALA A 19 -16.09 -0.08 -6.72
CA ALA A 19 -15.34 -1.25 -6.26
C ALA A 19 -14.91 -1.09 -4.80
N LEU A 20 -14.32 0.04 -4.43
CA LEU A 20 -13.90 0.36 -3.07
C LEU A 20 -15.07 0.26 -2.07
N SER A 21 -16.22 0.85 -2.43
CA SER A 21 -17.43 0.80 -1.60
C SER A 21 -17.97 -0.61 -1.42
N LEU A 22 -18.04 -1.40 -2.49
CA LEU A 22 -18.59 -2.77 -2.45
C LEU A 22 -17.63 -3.73 -1.76
N PHE A 23 -16.37 -3.75 -2.14
CA PHE A 23 -15.36 -4.62 -1.51
C PHE A 23 -15.20 -4.31 -0.03
N GLY A 24 -15.18 -3.02 0.34
CA GLY A 24 -15.07 -2.61 1.74
C GLY A 24 -16.26 -3.03 2.61
N LYS A 25 -17.45 -3.21 2.02
CA LYS A 25 -18.66 -3.63 2.73
C LYS A 25 -18.87 -5.15 2.76
N GLN A 26 -18.60 -5.85 1.64
CA GLN A 26 -19.03 -7.23 1.39
C GLN A 26 -17.85 -8.18 1.16
N GLY A 27 -16.63 -7.66 1.01
CA GLY A 27 -15.47 -8.46 0.61
C GLY A 27 -15.37 -8.62 -0.91
N PHE A 28 -14.40 -9.40 -1.34
CA PHE A 28 -14.13 -9.66 -2.76
C PHE A 28 -15.03 -10.78 -3.31
N SER A 29 -15.24 -11.86 -2.54
CA SER A 29 -15.91 -13.07 -3.01
C SER A 29 -17.37 -12.81 -3.39
N ASP A 30 -18.09 -12.02 -2.59
CA ASP A 30 -19.52 -11.77 -2.75
C ASP A 30 -19.87 -10.62 -3.71
N VAL A 31 -18.88 -9.88 -4.20
CA VAL A 31 -19.07 -8.78 -5.14
C VAL A 31 -18.80 -9.25 -6.56
N SER A 32 -19.74 -9.05 -7.48
CA SER A 32 -19.55 -9.33 -8.91
C SER A 32 -19.15 -8.09 -9.72
N ILE A 33 -18.54 -8.29 -10.89
CA ILE A 33 -18.29 -7.20 -11.86
C ILE A 33 -19.61 -6.52 -12.29
N LYS A 34 -20.72 -7.26 -12.31
CA LYS A 34 -22.04 -6.71 -12.61
C LYS A 34 -22.49 -5.70 -11.54
N ASP A 35 -22.25 -5.98 -10.27
CA ASP A 35 -22.63 -5.10 -9.18
C ASP A 35 -21.82 -3.79 -9.25
N ILE A 36 -20.50 -3.91 -9.50
CA ILE A 36 -19.63 -2.75 -9.70
C ILE A 36 -20.06 -1.94 -10.91
N ALA A 37 -20.37 -2.57 -12.04
CA ALA A 37 -20.82 -1.92 -13.25
C ALA A 37 -22.14 -1.16 -13.04
N THR A 38 -23.08 -1.76 -12.32
CA THR A 38 -24.36 -1.16 -11.97
C THR A 38 -24.17 0.08 -11.09
N LEU A 39 -23.35 -0.03 -10.04
CA LEU A 39 -23.09 1.08 -9.12
C LEU A 39 -22.32 2.23 -9.79
N ALA A 40 -21.41 1.92 -10.71
CA ALA A 40 -20.59 2.90 -11.43
C ALA A 40 -21.28 3.50 -12.67
N ASP A 41 -22.49 3.03 -13.01
CA ASP A 41 -23.23 3.41 -14.24
C ASP A 41 -22.39 3.22 -15.52
N VAL A 42 -21.80 2.02 -15.66
CA VAL A 42 -21.02 1.63 -16.84
C VAL A 42 -21.35 0.20 -17.28
N SER A 43 -20.93 -0.18 -18.49
CA SER A 43 -21.01 -1.59 -18.90
C SER A 43 -19.90 -2.44 -18.26
N GLN A 44 -20.15 -3.74 -18.02
CA GLN A 44 -19.12 -4.69 -17.58
C GLN A 44 -17.95 -4.74 -18.55
N VAL A 45 -18.20 -4.62 -19.87
CA VAL A 45 -17.17 -4.56 -20.91
C VAL A 45 -16.22 -3.36 -20.68
N SER A 46 -16.75 -2.23 -20.23
CA SER A 46 -15.91 -1.06 -19.89
C SER A 46 -14.95 -1.37 -18.73
N ILE A 47 -15.41 -2.09 -17.72
CA ILE A 47 -14.56 -2.48 -16.58
C ILE A 47 -13.41 -3.37 -17.05
N TYR A 48 -13.70 -4.41 -17.82
CA TYR A 48 -12.67 -5.30 -18.36
C TYR A 48 -11.70 -4.57 -19.29
N ASN A 49 -12.19 -3.64 -20.12
CA ASN A 49 -11.33 -2.86 -21.02
C ASN A 49 -10.40 -1.90 -20.25
N TYR A 50 -10.80 -1.37 -19.09
CA TYR A 50 -9.99 -0.43 -18.32
C TYR A 50 -9.04 -1.10 -17.33
N PHE A 51 -9.44 -2.22 -16.75
CA PHE A 51 -8.73 -2.84 -15.62
C PHE A 51 -8.32 -4.29 -15.87
N GLY A 52 -8.91 -4.98 -16.84
CA GLY A 52 -8.59 -6.35 -17.21
C GLY A 52 -9.24 -7.41 -16.32
N SER A 53 -9.21 -7.25 -15.00
CA SER A 53 -9.77 -8.25 -14.07
C SER A 53 -10.40 -7.61 -12.83
N LYS A 54 -11.11 -8.41 -12.05
CA LYS A 54 -11.68 -8.01 -10.76
C LYS A 54 -10.58 -7.84 -9.72
N GLU A 55 -9.51 -8.64 -9.77
CA GLU A 55 -8.34 -8.55 -8.91
C GLU A 55 -7.61 -7.20 -9.12
N ALA A 56 -7.49 -6.74 -10.36
CA ALA A 56 -6.88 -5.45 -10.65
C ALA A 56 -7.66 -4.26 -10.04
N LEU A 57 -8.97 -4.42 -9.80
CA LEU A 57 -9.73 -3.41 -9.04
C LEU A 57 -9.35 -3.38 -7.56
N VAL A 58 -8.93 -4.51 -6.96
CA VAL A 58 -8.41 -4.53 -5.58
C VAL A 58 -7.08 -3.79 -5.51
N ASP A 59 -6.22 -3.90 -6.54
CA ASP A 59 -4.97 -3.13 -6.64
C ASP A 59 -5.27 -1.62 -6.66
N GLU A 60 -6.22 -1.17 -7.48
CA GLU A 60 -6.62 0.24 -7.51
C GLU A 60 -7.24 0.71 -6.18
N CYS A 61 -8.01 -0.15 -5.50
CA CYS A 61 -8.51 0.15 -4.16
C CYS A 61 -7.36 0.31 -3.15
N ALA A 62 -6.35 -0.56 -3.19
CA ALA A 62 -5.17 -0.45 -2.35
C ALA A 62 -4.42 0.88 -2.59
N ARG A 63 -4.29 1.31 -3.85
CA ARG A 63 -3.69 2.61 -4.20
C ARG A 63 -4.46 3.79 -3.59
N ILE A 64 -5.79 3.76 -3.63
CA ILE A 64 -6.63 4.80 -2.99
C ILE A 64 -6.44 4.80 -1.48
N ILE A 65 -6.46 3.62 -0.85
CA ILE A 65 -6.25 3.49 0.60
C ILE A 65 -4.87 4.02 1.01
N MET A 66 -3.84 3.77 0.20
CA MET A 66 -2.46 4.16 0.47
C MET A 66 -2.11 5.59 0.00
N GLN A 67 -3.02 6.31 -0.67
CA GLN A 67 -2.70 7.59 -1.32
C GLN A 67 -2.13 8.63 -0.35
N ASP A 68 -2.75 8.78 0.81
CA ASP A 68 -2.30 9.74 1.83
C ASP A 68 -0.94 9.31 2.40
N THR A 69 -0.75 8.02 2.67
CA THR A 69 0.53 7.47 3.15
C THR A 69 1.65 7.69 2.14
N ILE A 70 1.40 7.47 0.85
CA ILE A 70 2.38 7.69 -0.22
C ILE A 70 2.76 9.18 -0.28
N THR A 71 1.76 10.06 -0.26
CA THR A 71 1.97 11.52 -0.31
C THR A 71 2.80 11.99 0.88
N LEU A 72 2.44 11.59 2.10
CA LEU A 72 3.19 11.95 3.31
C LEU A 72 4.61 11.37 3.31
N ALA A 73 4.83 10.17 2.80
CA ALA A 73 6.17 9.60 2.67
C ALA A 73 7.04 10.40 1.69
N GLU A 74 6.48 10.88 0.58
CA GLU A 74 7.17 11.74 -0.38
C GLU A 74 7.47 13.14 0.23
N GLU A 75 6.55 13.70 1.01
CA GLU A 75 6.77 14.96 1.74
C GLU A 75 7.88 14.81 2.79
N ILE A 76 7.92 13.71 3.55
CA ILE A 76 9.00 13.41 4.48
C ILE A 76 10.34 13.35 3.74
N LEU A 77 10.39 12.68 2.58
CA LEU A 77 11.61 12.56 1.79
C LEU A 77 12.11 13.93 1.31
N ALA A 78 11.21 14.83 0.93
CA ALA A 78 11.51 16.19 0.50
C ALA A 78 11.79 17.16 1.66
N SER A 79 11.46 16.80 2.92
CA SER A 79 11.64 17.68 4.09
C SER A 79 13.10 17.86 4.47
N GLU A 80 13.38 18.81 5.36
CA GLU A 80 14.70 18.99 5.98
C GLU A 80 14.99 17.85 6.99
N GLY A 81 16.29 17.61 7.25
CA GLY A 81 16.74 16.59 8.20
C GLY A 81 17.70 15.57 7.58
N THR A 82 18.32 14.77 8.44
CA THR A 82 19.21 13.70 7.98
C THR A 82 18.42 12.57 7.33
N PHE A 83 19.06 11.81 6.42
CA PHE A 83 18.45 10.65 5.79
C PHE A 83 17.88 9.65 6.82
N THR A 84 18.64 9.37 7.89
CA THR A 84 18.21 8.44 8.96
C THR A 84 16.92 8.92 9.64
N GLN A 85 16.81 10.21 9.96
CA GLN A 85 15.59 10.79 10.54
C GLN A 85 14.38 10.67 9.58
N LYS A 86 14.61 10.93 8.29
CA LYS A 86 13.56 10.79 7.26
C LYS A 86 13.10 9.33 7.14
N LEU A 87 14.03 8.39 7.06
CA LEU A 87 13.72 6.97 6.97
C LEU A 87 12.96 6.46 8.21
N GLU A 88 13.39 6.85 9.42
CA GLU A 88 12.70 6.52 10.66
C GLU A 88 11.26 7.06 10.69
N ARG A 89 11.06 8.31 10.28
CA ARG A 89 9.71 8.92 10.18
C ARG A 89 8.83 8.17 9.18
N ALA A 90 9.36 7.81 8.02
CA ALA A 90 8.64 7.06 7.00
C ALA A 90 8.25 5.65 7.47
N LEU A 91 9.14 4.95 8.20
CA LEU A 91 8.84 3.63 8.77
C LEU A 91 7.70 3.71 9.80
N LYS A 92 7.72 4.71 10.68
CA LYS A 92 6.65 4.93 11.67
C LYS A 92 5.32 5.28 11.00
N LEU A 93 5.35 6.15 9.98
CA LEU A 93 4.18 6.54 9.20
C LEU A 93 3.51 5.33 8.53
N CYS A 94 4.28 4.51 7.83
CA CYS A 94 3.75 3.37 7.10
C CYS A 94 3.00 2.36 7.99
N ASN A 95 3.35 2.25 9.25
CA ASN A 95 2.67 1.34 10.17
C ASN A 95 1.39 1.95 10.76
N ALA A 96 1.43 3.21 11.22
CA ALA A 96 0.31 3.86 11.88
C ALA A 96 -0.85 4.20 10.91
N GLU A 97 -0.52 4.83 9.77
CA GLU A 97 -1.53 5.32 8.83
C GLU A 97 -2.24 4.21 8.06
N ILE A 98 -1.55 3.09 7.80
CA ILE A 98 -2.15 1.96 7.07
C ILE A 98 -3.26 1.31 7.91
N ASN A 99 -3.01 1.03 9.17
CA ASN A 99 -4.00 0.43 10.07
C ASN A 99 -5.23 1.35 10.20
N LEU A 100 -5.01 2.66 10.37
CA LEU A 100 -6.09 3.63 10.44
C LEU A 100 -6.87 3.70 9.12
N SER A 101 -6.20 3.67 7.99
CA SER A 101 -6.85 3.71 6.67
C SER A 101 -7.66 2.43 6.40
N LEU A 102 -7.10 1.26 6.69
CA LEU A 102 -7.79 -0.02 6.54
C LEU A 102 -9.06 -0.08 7.39
N SER A 103 -9.00 0.34 8.64
CA SER A 103 -10.16 0.34 9.55
C SER A 103 -11.32 1.23 9.08
N LYS A 104 -11.03 2.26 8.30
CA LYS A 104 -12.06 3.14 7.70
C LYS A 104 -12.76 2.51 6.50
N PHE A 105 -12.07 1.65 5.75
CA PHE A 105 -12.56 1.11 4.48
C PHE A 105 -13.14 -0.29 4.59
N ILE A 106 -12.69 -1.11 5.55
CA ILE A 106 -13.05 -2.51 5.66
C ILE A 106 -14.06 -2.70 6.79
N SER A 107 -15.27 -3.18 6.45
CA SER A 107 -16.27 -3.57 7.42
C SER A 107 -15.90 -4.88 8.12
N GLN A 108 -16.54 -5.16 9.27
CA GLN A 108 -16.38 -6.44 9.95
C GLN A 108 -16.79 -7.65 9.08
N GLU A 109 -17.73 -7.47 8.14
CA GLU A 109 -18.14 -8.53 7.21
C GLU A 109 -17.05 -8.77 6.16
N ALA A 110 -16.57 -7.71 5.50
CA ALA A 110 -15.51 -7.81 4.49
C ALA A 110 -14.19 -8.35 5.07
N SER A 111 -13.90 -8.12 6.35
CA SER A 111 -12.70 -8.65 7.02
C SER A 111 -12.70 -10.18 7.18
N LYS A 112 -13.85 -10.84 7.06
CA LYS A 112 -13.96 -12.30 7.09
C LYS A 112 -13.62 -12.96 5.75
N ASP A 113 -13.59 -12.20 4.67
CA ASP A 113 -13.20 -12.71 3.34
C ASP A 113 -11.66 -12.82 3.26
N ALA A 114 -11.15 -14.03 3.54
CA ALA A 114 -9.72 -14.31 3.54
C ALA A 114 -9.05 -14.04 2.18
N GLN A 115 -9.79 -14.21 1.06
CA GLN A 115 -9.27 -13.91 -0.28
C GLN A 115 -9.11 -12.41 -0.47
N PHE A 116 -10.10 -11.62 -0.04
CA PHE A 116 -10.05 -10.16 -0.10
C PHE A 116 -8.89 -9.61 0.72
N ILE A 117 -8.78 -10.03 1.99
CA ILE A 117 -7.71 -9.56 2.88
C ILE A 117 -6.34 -9.92 2.31
N ARG A 118 -6.15 -11.15 1.82
CA ARG A 118 -4.87 -11.56 1.20
C ARG A 118 -4.52 -10.70 -0.02
N LEU A 119 -5.46 -10.46 -0.94
CA LEU A 119 -5.23 -9.62 -2.12
C LEU A 119 -4.87 -8.20 -1.71
N LEU A 120 -5.64 -7.62 -0.80
CA LEU A 120 -5.45 -6.24 -0.35
C LEU A 120 -4.11 -6.05 0.37
N VAL A 121 -3.76 -6.94 1.29
CA VAL A 121 -2.49 -6.90 2.02
C VAL A 121 -1.29 -7.07 1.08
N ASN A 122 -1.37 -7.98 0.11
CA ASN A 122 -0.30 -8.16 -0.88
C ASN A 122 -0.07 -6.86 -1.69
N ASN A 123 -1.15 -6.21 -2.13
CA ASN A 123 -1.06 -4.96 -2.88
C ASN A 123 -0.53 -3.81 -2.01
N ILE A 124 -0.96 -3.72 -0.76
CA ILE A 124 -0.43 -2.72 0.19
C ILE A 124 1.07 -2.94 0.44
N ASN A 125 1.50 -4.18 0.65
CA ASN A 125 2.91 -4.49 0.86
C ASN A 125 3.76 -4.16 -0.39
N ALA A 126 3.24 -4.38 -1.59
CA ALA A 126 3.91 -3.97 -2.82
C ALA A 126 4.11 -2.44 -2.87
N LEU A 127 3.06 -1.65 -2.53
CA LEU A 127 3.14 -0.20 -2.47
C LEU A 127 4.09 0.30 -1.37
N LYS A 128 4.08 -0.33 -0.19
CA LYS A 128 5.07 -0.05 0.87
C LYS A 128 6.50 -0.29 0.39
N ASN A 129 6.70 -1.40 -0.32
CA ASN A 129 8.01 -1.73 -0.87
C ASN A 129 8.47 -0.67 -1.90
N GLU A 130 7.58 -0.16 -2.77
CA GLU A 130 7.89 0.94 -3.68
C GLU A 130 8.38 2.19 -2.93
N ILE A 131 7.72 2.55 -1.81
CA ILE A 131 8.14 3.66 -0.95
C ILE A 131 9.54 3.39 -0.37
N TYR A 132 9.75 2.23 0.25
CA TYR A 132 11.04 1.90 0.85
C TYR A 132 12.17 1.90 -0.19
N MET A 133 11.94 1.38 -1.39
CA MET A 133 12.96 1.36 -2.44
C MET A 133 13.33 2.76 -2.94
N LYS A 134 12.42 3.73 -2.93
CA LYS A 134 12.76 5.14 -3.19
C LYS A 134 13.74 5.67 -2.13
N TYR A 135 13.48 5.41 -0.84
CA TYR A 135 14.39 5.81 0.25
C TYR A 135 15.75 5.11 0.13
N ILE A 136 15.76 3.81 -0.15
CA ILE A 136 17.00 3.03 -0.31
C ILE A 136 17.86 3.58 -1.45
N ALA A 137 17.24 3.92 -2.59
CA ALA A 137 17.96 4.51 -3.74
C ALA A 137 18.66 5.82 -3.34
N ILE A 138 17.98 6.70 -2.59
CA ILE A 138 18.56 7.96 -2.11
C ILE A 138 19.65 7.67 -1.08
N GLY A 139 19.44 6.77 -0.13
CA GLY A 139 20.45 6.40 0.88
C GLY A 139 21.73 5.85 0.27
N LYS A 140 21.63 5.08 -0.83
CA LYS A 140 22.80 4.61 -1.61
C LYS A 140 23.48 5.76 -2.35
N GLN A 141 22.71 6.66 -2.96
CA GLN A 141 23.24 7.85 -3.64
C GLN A 141 24.01 8.77 -2.68
N GLU A 142 23.51 8.95 -1.45
CA GLU A 142 24.15 9.72 -0.39
C GLU A 142 25.27 8.95 0.33
N LYS A 143 25.55 7.71 -0.07
CA LYS A 143 26.58 6.82 0.53
C LYS A 143 26.35 6.52 2.03
N ILE A 144 25.10 6.59 2.48
CA ILE A 144 24.68 6.21 3.84
C ILE A 144 24.39 4.72 3.90
N ILE A 145 23.76 4.18 2.86
CA ILE A 145 23.53 2.74 2.69
C ILE A 145 24.64 2.18 1.80
N ASP A 146 25.19 1.05 2.19
CA ASP A 146 26.26 0.38 1.43
C ASP A 146 25.76 -0.03 0.04
N SER A 147 26.36 0.56 -1.00
CA SER A 147 26.00 0.28 -2.40
C SER A 147 26.26 -1.17 -2.83
N ARG A 148 27.06 -1.94 -2.07
CA ARG A 148 27.32 -3.38 -2.32
C ARG A 148 26.11 -4.25 -1.95
N LEU A 149 25.21 -3.77 -1.09
CA LEU A 149 23.95 -4.45 -0.80
C LEU A 149 23.06 -4.40 -2.05
N SER A 150 22.72 -5.57 -2.60
CA SER A 150 21.82 -5.62 -3.77
C SER A 150 20.41 -5.17 -3.39
N ASP A 151 19.69 -4.54 -4.32
CA ASP A 151 18.29 -4.13 -4.11
C ASP A 151 17.42 -5.35 -3.78
N GLN A 152 17.71 -6.51 -4.41
CA GLN A 152 17.00 -7.76 -4.13
C GLN A 152 17.21 -8.23 -2.67
N SER A 153 18.43 -8.15 -2.12
CA SER A 153 18.69 -8.54 -0.72
C SER A 153 17.97 -7.60 0.25
N ILE A 154 17.96 -6.30 -0.04
CA ILE A 154 17.24 -5.30 0.76
C ILE A 154 15.74 -5.55 0.70
N GLN A 155 15.20 -5.83 -0.49
CA GLN A 155 13.79 -6.15 -0.67
C GLN A 155 13.38 -7.38 0.14
N LEU A 156 14.13 -8.47 0.06
CA LEU A 156 13.89 -9.69 0.86
C LEU A 156 13.91 -9.41 2.37
N PHE A 157 14.82 -8.54 2.81
CA PHE A 157 14.88 -8.12 4.21
C PHE A 157 13.65 -7.32 4.65
N ILE A 158 13.17 -6.39 3.80
CA ILE A 158 11.93 -5.65 4.02
C ILE A 158 10.72 -6.59 4.06
N GLU A 159 10.63 -7.55 3.15
CA GLU A 159 9.56 -8.55 3.11
C GLU A 159 9.54 -9.42 4.37
N ALA A 160 10.72 -9.83 4.87
CA ALA A 160 10.85 -10.58 6.11
C ALA A 160 10.31 -9.78 7.31
N ILE A 161 10.63 -8.48 7.41
CA ILE A 161 10.12 -7.61 8.47
C ILE A 161 8.62 -7.40 8.34
N ASN A 162 8.11 -7.16 7.13
CA ASN A 162 6.67 -7.01 6.90
C ASN A 162 5.90 -8.30 7.29
N SER A 163 6.52 -9.48 7.19
CA SER A 163 5.89 -10.75 7.57
C SER A 163 5.67 -10.88 9.08
N LEU A 164 6.35 -10.11 9.92
CA LEU A 164 6.13 -10.09 11.38
C LEU A 164 4.68 -9.73 11.72
N GLY A 165 4.05 -8.84 10.95
CA GLY A 165 2.64 -8.47 11.11
C GLY A 165 1.64 -9.63 10.97
N PHE A 166 2.06 -10.78 10.42
CA PHE A 166 1.22 -11.98 10.29
C PHE A 166 1.55 -13.07 11.33
N THR A 167 2.68 -12.97 12.00
CA THR A 167 3.20 -14.03 12.89
C THR A 167 3.26 -13.61 14.34
N VAL A 168 3.23 -12.31 14.62
CA VAL A 168 3.35 -11.74 15.98
C VAL A 168 2.05 -11.00 16.30
N PRO A 169 1.49 -11.15 17.52
CA PRO A 169 0.31 -10.40 17.96
C PRO A 169 0.51 -8.88 17.84
N GLU A 170 -0.56 -8.15 17.48
CA GLU A 170 -0.50 -6.69 17.23
C GLU A 170 0.01 -5.92 18.46
N GLU A 171 -0.45 -6.28 19.65
CA GLU A 171 -0.02 -5.66 20.93
C GLU A 171 1.50 -5.80 21.16
N GLU A 172 2.06 -6.98 20.86
CA GLU A 172 3.50 -7.24 21.00
C GLU A 172 4.31 -6.49 19.93
N LEU A 173 3.78 -6.36 18.70
CA LEU A 173 4.41 -5.58 17.65
C LEU A 173 4.43 -4.09 17.99
N GLU A 174 3.35 -3.54 18.52
CA GLU A 174 3.28 -2.15 18.96
C GLU A 174 4.30 -1.86 20.06
N GLU A 175 4.39 -2.75 21.07
CA GLU A 175 5.36 -2.63 22.15
C GLU A 175 6.81 -2.66 21.67
N LYS A 176 7.12 -3.47 20.65
CA LYS A 176 8.46 -3.66 20.08
C LYS A 176 8.77 -2.81 18.85
N GLN A 177 7.84 -1.99 18.40
CA GLN A 177 7.96 -1.25 17.13
C GLN A 177 9.25 -0.40 17.08
N ALA A 178 9.59 0.31 18.15
CA ALA A 178 10.78 1.16 18.19
C ALA A 178 12.07 0.34 18.06
N GLU A 179 12.14 -0.81 18.72
CA GLU A 179 13.28 -1.73 18.65
C GLU A 179 13.42 -2.35 17.25
N ILE A 180 12.30 -2.75 16.64
CA ILE A 180 12.27 -3.30 15.27
C ILE A 180 12.75 -2.26 14.26
N VAL A 181 12.28 -1.01 14.36
CA VAL A 181 12.76 0.09 13.51
C VAL A 181 14.26 0.33 13.70
N GLN A 182 14.74 0.30 14.94
CA GLN A 182 16.17 0.45 15.23
C GLN A 182 17.00 -0.67 14.62
N LEU A 183 16.58 -1.93 14.76
CA LEU A 183 17.24 -3.09 14.16
C LEU A 183 17.26 -3.00 12.62
N PHE A 184 16.17 -2.55 12.01
CA PHE A 184 16.10 -2.31 10.57
C PHE A 184 17.13 -1.27 10.12
N LEU A 185 17.22 -0.15 10.83
CA LEU A 185 18.20 0.90 10.53
C LEU A 185 19.66 0.41 10.69
N TYR A 186 19.94 -0.32 11.76
CA TYR A 186 21.27 -0.92 11.95
C TYR A 186 21.63 -1.92 10.85
N GLY A 187 20.67 -2.75 10.41
CA GLY A 187 20.89 -3.71 9.32
C GLY A 187 21.18 -3.05 7.98
N LEU A 188 20.58 -1.89 7.70
CA LEU A 188 20.76 -1.15 6.44
C LEU A 188 21.97 -0.22 6.44
N ILE A 189 22.23 0.47 7.55
CA ILE A 189 23.21 1.55 7.63
C ILE A 189 24.53 1.04 8.23
N GLY A 190 24.48 -0.05 8.99
CA GLY A 190 25.68 -0.68 9.56
C GLY A 190 26.31 0.11 10.71
N LYS A 191 25.53 0.91 11.44
CA LYS A 191 26.00 1.73 12.55
C LYS A 191 25.12 1.59 13.78
#